data_10d0249fd0d8d2ea5917ef4920d14967
#
_entry.id   10d0249fd0d8d2ea5917ef4920d14967
#
_cell.length_a   1.000
_cell.length_b   1.000
_cell.length_c   1.000
_cell.angle_alpha   90.00
_cell.angle_beta   90.00
_cell.angle_gamma   90.00
#
_symmetry.space_group_name_H-M   'P 1'
#
loop_
_entity.id
_entity.type
_entity.pdbx_description
1 polymer ?
#
loop_
_entity_poly.entity_id
_entity_poly.type
_entity_poly.pdbx_seq_one_letter_code
_entity_poly.pdbx_strand_id
1 'polypeptide(L)'
;MILTGDLHASPEELQYLNPRYLRSKFGQKCENTIIVILGDGGFLWHEDPYSDFGGELISTLNNWMKELNSTCIVVPGNHENYERIYSLPKVHLKEKNFEGDFREISPYIKYTERFGEYTF
;
A
#
# COMPACT_ATOMS: atom_id res chain seq x y z
N MET A 1 6.15 -4.09 12.00
CA MET A 1 5.02 -3.53 11.23
C MET A 1 4.86 -2.06 11.53
N ILE A 2 4.64 -1.26 10.51
CA ILE A 2 4.43 0.18 10.65
C ILE A 2 3.01 0.50 10.18
N LEU A 3 2.28 1.30 10.96
CA LEU A 3 0.92 1.73 10.62
C LEU A 3 0.90 3.22 10.27
N THR A 4 0.18 3.57 9.23
CA THR A 4 -0.09 4.96 8.84
C THR A 4 -1.53 5.06 8.32
N GLY A 5 -2.03 6.27 8.11
CA GLY A 5 -3.43 6.46 7.69
C GLY A 5 -3.61 7.50 6.60
N ASP A 6 -4.78 7.49 5.99
CA ASP A 6 -5.37 8.48 5.08
C ASP A 6 -4.41 9.29 4.21
N LEU A 7 -3.82 8.64 3.20
CA LEU A 7 -2.93 9.33 2.27
C LEU A 7 -3.67 10.12 1.18
N HIS A 8 -4.87 9.70 0.81
CA HIS A 8 -5.70 10.33 -0.23
C HIS A 8 -4.96 10.56 -1.56
N ALA A 9 -3.99 9.70 -1.88
CA ALA A 9 -3.12 9.87 -3.06
C ALA A 9 -2.45 11.26 -3.10
N SER A 10 -2.16 11.83 -1.93
CA SER A 10 -1.48 13.13 -1.83
C SER A 10 0.02 12.95 -1.95
N PRO A 11 0.68 13.61 -2.92
CA PRO A 11 2.14 13.57 -3.01
C PRO A 11 2.82 14.08 -1.74
N GLU A 12 2.22 15.06 -1.08
CA GLU A 12 2.77 15.64 0.15
C GLU A 12 2.74 14.64 1.30
N GLU A 13 1.62 13.95 1.48
CA GLU A 13 1.50 12.94 2.53
C GLU A 13 2.31 11.69 2.21
N LEU A 14 2.46 11.37 0.92
CA LEU A 14 3.25 10.22 0.50
C LEU A 14 4.72 10.33 0.92
N GLN A 15 5.23 11.56 1.08
CA GLN A 15 6.61 11.78 1.52
C GLN A 15 6.90 11.16 2.89
N TYR A 16 5.89 10.95 3.72
CA TYR A 16 6.07 10.27 5.00
C TYR A 16 6.36 8.77 4.85
N LEU A 17 6.28 8.23 3.64
CA LEU A 17 6.67 6.85 3.31
C LEU A 17 8.00 6.78 2.56
N ASN A 18 8.66 7.90 2.35
CA ASN A 18 9.98 7.94 1.76
C ASN A 18 10.98 7.17 2.63
N PRO A 19 11.84 6.32 2.05
CA PRO A 19 12.81 5.54 2.82
C PRO A 19 13.70 6.38 3.74
N ARG A 20 14.10 7.54 3.28
CA ARG A 20 14.91 8.46 4.08
C ARG A 20 14.18 8.92 5.34
N TYR A 21 12.91 9.28 5.20
CA TYR A 21 12.07 9.67 6.34
C TYR A 21 11.83 8.50 7.27
N LEU A 22 11.46 7.34 6.72
CA LEU A 22 11.17 6.14 7.51
C LEU A 22 12.40 5.67 8.28
N ARG A 23 13.57 5.66 7.66
CA ARG A 23 14.81 5.30 8.35
C ARG A 23 15.17 6.29 9.45
N SER A 24 14.91 7.57 9.21
CA SER A 24 15.13 8.61 10.23
C SER A 24 14.24 8.43 11.45
N LYS A 25 12.99 8.02 11.24
CA LYS A 25 12.00 7.88 12.32
C LYS A 25 12.03 6.50 12.99
N PHE A 26 12.21 5.44 12.21
CA PHE A 26 12.08 4.06 12.67
C PHE A 26 13.40 3.26 12.64
N GLY A 27 14.45 3.80 12.06
CA GLY A 27 15.69 3.08 11.87
C GLY A 27 15.50 1.87 10.97
N GLN A 28 16.10 0.75 11.35
CA GLN A 28 16.02 -0.50 10.58
C GLN A 28 14.63 -1.17 10.65
N LYS A 29 13.75 -0.70 11.52
CA LYS A 29 12.41 -1.30 11.68
C LYS A 29 11.53 -1.12 10.44
N CYS A 30 11.87 -0.19 9.55
CA CYS A 30 11.15 0.00 8.30
C CYS A 30 11.64 -0.91 7.18
N GLU A 31 12.70 -1.68 7.40
CA GLU A 31 13.26 -2.60 6.42
C GLU A 31 12.77 -4.02 6.65
N ASN A 32 12.59 -4.79 5.56
CA ASN A 32 12.14 -6.19 5.60
C ASN A 32 10.88 -6.37 6.44
N THR A 33 9.93 -5.45 6.32
CA THR A 33 8.72 -5.43 7.14
C THR A 33 7.48 -5.15 6.31
N ILE A 34 6.35 -5.00 6.99
CA ILE A 34 5.08 -4.60 6.39
C ILE A 34 4.77 -3.18 6.83
N ILE A 35 4.41 -2.35 5.86
CA ILE A 35 3.93 -0.99 6.12
C ILE A 35 2.46 -0.95 5.74
N VAL A 36 1.59 -0.69 6.70
CA VAL A 36 0.13 -0.74 6.51
C VAL A 36 -0.43 0.67 6.46
N ILE A 37 -1.12 0.97 5.35
CA ILE A 37 -1.88 2.20 5.19
C ILE A 37 -3.33 1.89 5.56
N LEU A 38 -3.83 2.53 6.60
CA LEU A 38 -5.20 2.37 7.07
C LEU A 38 -6.09 3.46 6.48
N GLY A 39 -7.18 3.04 5.85
CA GLY A 39 -8.14 3.98 5.29
C GLY A 39 -7.80 4.40 3.87
N ASP A 40 -8.23 5.59 3.48
CA ASP A 40 -8.24 6.05 2.11
C ASP A 40 -6.85 6.31 1.53
N GLY A 41 -6.26 5.28 0.91
CA GLY A 41 -5.01 5.44 0.16
C GLY A 41 -5.17 6.30 -1.09
N GLY A 42 -6.33 6.21 -1.70
CA GLY A 42 -6.71 7.05 -2.83
C GLY A 42 -6.13 6.65 -4.18
N PHE A 43 -5.34 5.59 -4.24
CA PHE A 43 -4.63 5.21 -5.49
C PHE A 43 -5.57 4.78 -6.61
N LEU A 44 -6.73 4.23 -6.28
CA LEU A 44 -7.70 3.72 -7.26
C LEU A 44 -9.03 4.47 -7.22
N TRP A 45 -9.04 5.67 -6.65
CA TRP A 45 -10.27 6.45 -6.51
C TRP A 45 -10.90 6.80 -7.86
N HIS A 46 -10.10 7.23 -8.83
CA HIS A 46 -10.62 7.67 -10.12
C HIS A 46 -10.59 6.54 -11.15
N GLU A 47 -11.71 6.33 -11.82
CA GLU A 47 -11.79 5.45 -12.99
C GLU A 47 -11.16 6.10 -14.23
N ASP A 48 -10.77 7.34 -14.11
CA ASP A 48 -10.28 8.17 -15.19
C ASP A 48 -8.89 7.70 -15.62
N PRO A 49 -8.65 7.58 -16.94
CA PRO A 49 -7.30 7.36 -17.45
C PRO A 49 -6.31 8.47 -17.06
N TYR A 50 -6.81 9.60 -16.57
CA TYR A 50 -5.95 10.62 -15.92
C TYR A 50 -5.42 10.18 -14.55
N SER A 51 -5.70 8.99 -14.14
CA SER A 51 -5.05 8.34 -13.00
C SER A 51 -3.57 8.06 -13.25
N ASP A 52 -2.97 8.63 -14.30
CA ASP A 52 -1.52 8.74 -14.40
C ASP A 52 -0.93 9.34 -13.14
N PHE A 53 -1.67 10.22 -12.49
CA PHE A 53 -1.31 10.77 -11.20
C PHE A 53 -1.23 9.66 -10.14
N GLY A 54 -2.23 8.79 -10.07
CA GLY A 54 -2.22 7.63 -9.19
C GLY A 54 -1.15 6.61 -9.60
N GLY A 55 -0.99 6.40 -10.90
CA GLY A 55 0.03 5.49 -11.44
C GLY A 55 1.44 5.93 -11.11
N GLU A 56 1.72 7.22 -11.19
CA GLU A 56 3.01 7.78 -10.83
C GLU A 56 3.30 7.63 -9.34
N LEU A 57 2.30 7.88 -8.50
CA LEU A 57 2.44 7.69 -7.06
C LEU A 57 2.65 6.23 -6.69
N ILE A 58 1.94 5.33 -7.34
CA ILE A 58 2.10 3.88 -7.14
C ILE A 58 3.51 3.45 -7.52
N SER A 59 4.02 3.91 -8.66
CA SER A 59 5.36 3.59 -9.11
C SER A 59 6.42 4.10 -8.14
N THR A 60 6.26 5.32 -7.66
CA THR A 60 7.18 5.91 -6.67
C THR A 60 7.16 5.11 -5.38
N LEU A 61 5.99 4.81 -4.85
CA LEU A 61 5.85 4.04 -3.61
C LEU A 61 6.40 2.63 -3.77
N ASN A 62 6.14 1.99 -4.91
CA ASN A 62 6.68 0.66 -5.19
C ASN A 62 8.21 0.65 -5.16
N ASN A 63 8.85 1.66 -5.75
CA ASN A 63 10.31 1.77 -5.75
C ASN A 63 10.85 2.00 -4.33
N TRP A 64 10.18 2.79 -3.52
CA TRP A 64 10.56 3.00 -2.13
C TRP A 64 10.45 1.71 -1.31
N MET A 65 9.36 0.97 -1.49
CA MET A 65 9.18 -0.31 -0.80
C MET A 65 10.22 -1.33 -1.24
N LYS A 66 10.54 -1.36 -2.53
CA LYS A 66 11.59 -2.22 -3.05
C LYS A 66 12.95 -1.89 -2.42
N GLU A 67 13.28 -0.61 -2.27
CA GLU A 67 14.51 -0.19 -1.61
C GLU A 67 14.59 -0.68 -0.17
N LEU A 68 13.47 -0.65 0.54
CA LEU A 68 13.39 -1.12 1.93
C LEU A 68 13.20 -2.65 2.05
N ASN A 69 12.96 -3.31 0.93
CA ASN A 69 12.53 -4.71 0.90
C ASN A 69 11.32 -4.94 1.81
N SER A 70 10.40 -3.99 1.81
CA SER A 70 9.18 -4.02 2.62
C SER A 70 7.95 -4.06 1.71
N THR A 71 6.85 -4.62 2.22
CA THR A 71 5.60 -4.69 1.49
C THR A 71 4.62 -3.68 2.06
N CYS A 72 4.01 -2.89 1.20
CA CYS A 72 2.96 -1.95 1.57
C CYS A 72 1.61 -2.63 1.43
N ILE A 73 0.86 -2.66 2.52
CA ILE A 73 -0.51 -3.19 2.55
C ILE A 73 -1.47 -2.01 2.73
N VAL A 74 -2.39 -1.85 1.79
CA VAL A 74 -3.40 -0.80 1.87
C VAL A 74 -4.71 -1.43 2.32
N VAL A 75 -5.23 -0.97 3.45
CA VAL A 75 -6.56 -1.37 3.93
C VAL A 75 -7.55 -0.35 3.39
N PRO A 76 -8.47 -0.75 2.49
CA PRO A 76 -9.35 0.20 1.82
C PRO A 76 -10.29 0.92 2.79
N GLY A 77 -10.45 2.23 2.58
CA GLY A 77 -11.46 3.02 3.29
C GLY A 77 -12.71 3.23 2.44
N ASN A 78 -13.54 4.20 2.87
CA ASN A 78 -14.81 4.48 2.20
C ASN A 78 -14.65 5.09 0.81
N HIS A 79 -13.51 5.73 0.55
CA HIS A 79 -13.24 6.44 -0.70
C HIS A 79 -12.39 5.63 -1.69
N GLU A 80 -12.31 4.32 -1.50
CA GLU A 80 -11.61 3.47 -2.45
C GLU A 80 -12.58 2.93 -3.50
N ASN A 81 -12.08 2.71 -4.71
CA ASN A 81 -12.86 2.09 -5.77
C ASN A 81 -12.76 0.57 -5.67
N TYR A 82 -13.71 -0.05 -4.97
CA TYR A 82 -13.69 -1.48 -4.73
C TYR A 82 -13.79 -2.32 -6.00
N GLU A 83 -14.51 -1.81 -7.00
CA GLU A 83 -14.62 -2.50 -8.28
C GLU A 83 -13.23 -2.63 -8.94
N ARG A 84 -12.45 -1.57 -8.91
CA ARG A 84 -11.07 -1.62 -9.43
C ARG A 84 -10.17 -2.50 -8.59
N ILE A 85 -10.32 -2.46 -7.27
CA ILE A 85 -9.55 -3.32 -6.37
C ILE A 85 -9.79 -4.79 -6.72
N TYR A 86 -11.07 -5.20 -6.88
CA TYR A 86 -11.40 -6.58 -7.19
C TYR A 86 -11.05 -6.97 -8.63
N SER A 87 -10.74 -6.02 -9.49
CA SER A 87 -10.23 -6.32 -10.84
C SER A 87 -8.72 -6.62 -10.86
N LEU A 88 -8.03 -6.31 -9.78
CA LEU A 88 -6.60 -6.58 -9.67
C LEU A 88 -6.32 -8.07 -9.45
N PRO A 89 -5.13 -8.55 -9.84
CA PRO A 89 -4.74 -9.94 -9.59
C PRO A 89 -4.84 -10.29 -8.11
N LYS A 90 -5.41 -11.46 -7.82
CA LYS A 90 -5.49 -12.00 -6.47
C LYS A 90 -4.23 -12.79 -6.16
N VAL A 91 -3.59 -12.48 -5.05
CA VAL A 91 -2.40 -13.18 -4.58
C VAL A 91 -2.59 -13.62 -3.13
N HIS A 92 -2.18 -14.86 -2.83
CA HIS A 92 -2.16 -15.35 -1.47
C HIS A 92 -0.75 -15.16 -0.91
N LEU A 93 -0.65 -14.41 0.19
CA LEU A 93 0.61 -14.19 0.87
C LEU A 93 0.59 -14.90 2.21
N LYS A 94 1.64 -15.65 2.48
CA LYS A 94 1.85 -16.31 3.76
C LYS A 94 3.28 -16.06 4.20
N GLU A 95 3.42 -15.14 5.13
CA GLU A 95 4.69 -14.79 5.73
C GLU A 95 4.67 -15.16 7.22
N LYS A 96 5.82 -15.06 7.87
CA LYS A 96 5.94 -15.44 9.28
C LYS A 96 4.93 -14.71 10.17
N ASN A 97 4.64 -13.46 9.86
CA ASN A 97 3.84 -12.58 10.71
C ASN A 97 2.55 -12.10 10.06
N PHE A 98 2.26 -12.52 8.82
CA PHE A 98 0.98 -12.17 8.21
C PHE A 98 0.57 -13.18 7.14
N GLU A 99 -0.72 -13.32 6.96
CA GLU A 99 -1.31 -14.21 5.96
C GLU A 99 -2.64 -13.66 5.49
N GLY A 100 -2.95 -13.84 4.23
CA GLY A 100 -4.24 -13.49 3.65
C GLY A 100 -4.21 -13.46 2.13
N ASP A 101 -5.39 -13.22 1.56
CA ASP A 101 -5.58 -13.04 0.12
C ASP A 101 -5.64 -11.55 -0.17
N PHE A 102 -4.73 -11.09 -0.99
CA PHE A 102 -4.57 -9.68 -1.31
C PHE A 102 -4.82 -9.43 -2.79
N ARG A 103 -5.07 -8.19 -3.15
CA ARG A 103 -5.13 -7.73 -4.53
C ARG A 103 -3.86 -6.95 -4.85
N GLU A 104 -3.09 -7.44 -5.81
CA GLU A 104 -1.80 -6.86 -6.13
C GLU A 104 -1.94 -5.71 -7.11
N ILE A 105 -1.60 -4.49 -6.67
CA ILE A 105 -1.55 -3.33 -7.54
C ILE A 105 -0.15 -3.15 -8.15
N SER A 106 0.88 -3.57 -7.43
CA SER A 106 2.26 -3.62 -7.91
C SER A 106 3.03 -4.63 -7.05
N PRO A 107 4.25 -5.03 -7.47
CA PRO A 107 4.98 -6.10 -6.74
C PRO A 107 5.13 -5.86 -5.24
N TYR A 108 5.26 -4.62 -4.80
CA TYR A 108 5.47 -4.28 -3.40
C TYR A 108 4.27 -3.59 -2.76
N ILE A 109 3.13 -3.46 -3.46
CA ILE A 109 1.92 -2.82 -2.94
C ILE A 109 0.72 -3.73 -3.14
N LYS A 110 0.02 -4.05 -2.05
CA LYS A 110 -1.16 -4.92 -2.06
C LYS A 110 -2.32 -4.24 -1.34
N TYR A 111 -3.54 -4.52 -1.81
CA TYR A 111 -4.77 -4.15 -1.12
C TYR A 111 -5.34 -5.35 -0.39
N THR A 112 -5.89 -5.14 0.81
CA THR A 112 -6.76 -6.13 1.42
C THR A 112 -8.11 -6.12 0.71
N GLU A 113 -8.85 -7.23 0.76
CA GLU A 113 -10.22 -7.29 0.30
C GLU A 113 -11.14 -6.74 1.40
N ARG A 114 -12.31 -6.20 1.01
CA ARG A 114 -13.23 -5.54 1.95
C ARG A 114 -13.69 -6.47 3.08
N PHE A 115 -13.93 -7.75 2.76
CA PHE A 115 -14.43 -8.73 3.70
C PHE A 115 -13.46 -9.90 3.91
N GLY A 116 -12.19 -9.69 3.61
CA GLY A 116 -11.18 -10.71 3.78
C GLY A 116 -10.78 -10.94 5.24
N GLU A 117 -10.27 -12.12 5.51
CA GLU A 117 -9.69 -12.45 6.81
C GLU A 117 -8.17 -12.34 6.70
N TYR A 118 -7.56 -11.63 7.63
CA TYR A 118 -6.13 -11.37 7.64
C TYR A 118 -5.55 -11.57 9.01
N THR A 119 -4.36 -12.15 9.04
CA THR A 119 -3.55 -12.28 10.25
C THR A 119 -2.31 -11.41 10.09
N PHE A 120 -2.08 -10.56 11.04
CA PHE A 120 -0.90 -9.68 11.07
C PHE A 120 -0.05 -9.88 12.31
#